data_937e113d46a90180f95dcfc85a1b562f
#
_entry.id   937e113d46a90180f95dcfc85a1b562f
#
_cell.length_a   1.000
_cell.length_b   1.000
_cell.length_c   1.000
_cell.angle_alpha   90.00
_cell.angle_beta   90.00
_cell.angle_gamma   90.00
#
_symmetry.space_group_name_H-M   'P 1'
#
loop_
_entity.id
_entity.type
_entity.pdbx_description
1 polymer ?
#
loop_
_entity_poly.entity_id
_entity_poly.type
_entity_poly.pdbx_seq_one_letter_code
_entity_poly.pdbx_strand_id
1 'polypeptide(L)'
;MNATTTLAASIQAKKGRLYAVIQVRENGKTKPVWRALGLPESANKSKVNKAYREVVQAFEQSYAEQIAQNKKPASDIPIYDYMCAHYKKIEKNIQKSTAESYRGMINGRIRRYFTAQKELTVGSITAKDIEDFYDWMFASGVVANTVIHYHTVLHSAFKRAFKDGLIDFNPFDRIDRPKKNKFTGENYSEEELIAMLGLIRGDIIYPAVMLAGGLGLRRSEALGARWSRVDWEKKTILLDTKIIEYKENGKVIIEPVEEMKNKSSRRTLPLPDPVYEMLCEEREKQDLYRRMFKGSYNRKYDDYICVDQLGGLIRPNRVTQRFADLIRQYGLRKIRFHDLRHTFASILINQDVPLLNVSTFLGHSDLSTTANIYAHLDKSKKQESADVISSIFNKAKE
;
A
#
# COMPACT_ATOMS: atom_id res chain seq x y z
N MET A 1 -35.72 1.87 17.71
CA MET A 1 -36.60 2.86 17.03
C MET A 1 -36.46 2.65 15.53
N ASN A 2 -37.51 2.11 14.87
CA ASN A 2 -37.48 1.84 13.43
C ASN A 2 -37.45 3.18 12.68
N ALA A 3 -36.36 3.48 12.01
CA ALA A 3 -36.27 4.61 11.09
C ALA A 3 -37.20 4.33 9.92
N THR A 4 -38.36 4.96 9.92
CA THR A 4 -39.33 4.93 8.82
C THR A 4 -38.68 5.64 7.64
N THR A 5 -38.29 4.91 6.61
CA THR A 5 -37.72 5.48 5.39
C THR A 5 -38.85 6.25 4.66
N THR A 6 -38.90 7.55 4.84
CA THR A 6 -39.87 8.41 4.14
C THR A 6 -39.46 8.49 2.67
N LEU A 7 -40.27 7.93 1.77
CA LEU A 7 -40.02 7.97 0.34
C LEU A 7 -40.52 9.31 -0.23
N ALA A 8 -39.78 9.91 -1.14
CA ALA A 8 -40.24 11.10 -1.84
C ALA A 8 -41.41 10.74 -2.72
N ALA A 9 -42.54 11.41 -2.52
CA ALA A 9 -43.75 11.16 -3.28
C ALA A 9 -44.44 12.47 -3.72
N SER A 10 -45.14 12.43 -4.84
CA SER A 10 -45.87 13.58 -5.41
C SER A 10 -47.22 13.13 -5.99
N ILE A 11 -48.16 14.07 -6.15
CA ILE A 11 -49.42 13.81 -6.80
C ILE A 11 -49.31 14.20 -8.27
N GLN A 12 -49.72 13.31 -9.18
CA GLN A 12 -49.80 13.60 -10.63
C GLN A 12 -51.14 13.14 -11.21
N ALA A 13 -51.61 13.90 -12.20
CA ALA A 13 -52.81 13.55 -12.94
C ALA A 13 -52.43 12.82 -14.24
N LYS A 14 -53.20 11.76 -14.57
CA LYS A 14 -53.05 11.03 -15.83
C LYS A 14 -54.40 10.53 -16.29
N LYS A 15 -54.83 10.90 -17.51
CA LYS A 15 -56.12 10.53 -18.12
C LYS A 15 -57.32 10.84 -17.21
N GLY A 16 -57.34 12.07 -16.61
CA GLY A 16 -58.44 12.54 -15.76
C GLY A 16 -58.52 11.89 -14.36
N ARG A 17 -57.50 11.11 -13.95
CA ARG A 17 -57.41 10.46 -12.64
C ARG A 17 -56.13 10.84 -11.90
N LEU A 18 -56.18 10.87 -10.58
CA LEU A 18 -55.04 11.24 -9.72
C LEU A 18 -54.28 10.01 -9.24
N TYR A 19 -52.96 10.15 -9.19
CA TYR A 19 -52.01 9.11 -8.75
C TYR A 19 -50.98 9.69 -7.75
N ALA A 20 -50.62 8.89 -6.79
CA ALA A 20 -49.37 9.08 -6.02
C ALA A 20 -48.21 8.52 -6.82
N VAL A 21 -47.17 9.34 -7.08
CA VAL A 21 -45.94 8.93 -7.74
C VAL A 21 -44.84 8.88 -6.68
N ILE A 22 -44.48 7.68 -6.29
CA ILE A 22 -43.56 7.40 -5.19
C ILE A 22 -42.17 7.04 -5.77
N GLN A 23 -41.11 7.70 -5.34
CA GLN A 23 -39.76 7.46 -5.84
C GLN A 23 -39.11 6.32 -5.04
N VAL A 24 -38.87 5.21 -5.69
CA VAL A 24 -38.23 4.01 -5.09
C VAL A 24 -36.82 3.88 -5.61
N ARG A 25 -35.85 3.60 -4.72
CA ARG A 25 -34.45 3.38 -5.10
C ARG A 25 -34.14 1.89 -5.16
N GLU A 26 -33.94 1.36 -6.37
CA GLU A 26 -33.55 -0.02 -6.61
C GLU A 26 -32.20 -0.07 -7.35
N ASN A 27 -31.25 -0.85 -6.84
CA ASN A 27 -29.90 -1.04 -7.43
C ASN A 27 -29.17 0.28 -7.77
N GLY A 28 -29.30 1.28 -6.89
CA GLY A 28 -28.69 2.61 -7.07
C GLY A 28 -29.40 3.55 -8.03
N LYS A 29 -30.48 3.10 -8.69
CA LYS A 29 -31.31 3.92 -9.61
C LYS A 29 -32.63 4.23 -8.97
N THR A 30 -33.13 5.47 -9.14
CA THR A 30 -34.42 5.88 -8.69
C THR A 30 -35.46 5.60 -9.79
N LYS A 31 -36.56 4.89 -9.44
CA LYS A 31 -37.69 4.58 -10.33
C LYS A 31 -38.99 5.11 -9.74
N PRO A 32 -39.87 5.75 -10.54
CA PRO A 32 -41.19 6.17 -10.09
C PRO A 32 -42.17 4.98 -10.07
N VAL A 33 -42.83 4.77 -8.95
CA VAL A 33 -43.92 3.81 -8.80
C VAL A 33 -45.24 4.59 -8.71
N TRP A 34 -46.20 4.30 -9.61
CA TRP A 34 -47.46 4.95 -9.69
C TRP A 34 -48.53 4.15 -8.93
N ARG A 35 -49.26 4.81 -8.03
CA ARG A 35 -50.41 4.23 -7.29
C ARG A 35 -51.63 5.10 -7.46
N ALA A 36 -52.73 4.51 -7.91
CA ALA A 36 -53.98 5.24 -8.13
C ALA A 36 -54.58 5.71 -6.79
N LEU A 37 -55.02 6.97 -6.73
CA LEU A 37 -55.72 7.52 -5.58
C LEU A 37 -57.23 7.18 -5.58
N GLY A 38 -57.76 6.59 -6.65
CA GLY A 38 -59.16 6.29 -6.82
C GLY A 38 -60.04 7.52 -7.03
N LEU A 39 -59.47 8.70 -7.30
CA LEU A 39 -60.14 9.98 -7.39
C LEU A 39 -59.97 10.61 -8.77
N PRO A 40 -61.00 11.30 -9.30
CA PRO A 40 -60.87 12.09 -10.51
C PRO A 40 -60.10 13.38 -10.24
N GLU A 41 -59.55 13.99 -11.30
CA GLU A 41 -58.78 15.23 -11.22
C GLU A 41 -59.54 16.42 -10.63
N SER A 42 -60.89 16.42 -10.81
CA SER A 42 -61.81 17.41 -10.26
C SER A 42 -62.09 17.23 -8.76
N ALA A 43 -61.56 16.24 -8.08
CA ALA A 43 -61.83 15.92 -6.69
C ALA A 43 -61.41 17.03 -5.71
N ASN A 44 -62.19 17.20 -4.62
CA ASN A 44 -61.86 18.15 -3.57
C ASN A 44 -60.48 17.91 -2.96
N LYS A 45 -59.68 18.98 -2.81
CA LYS A 45 -58.29 18.96 -2.33
C LYS A 45 -58.14 18.25 -0.98
N SER A 46 -59.12 18.39 -0.07
CA SER A 46 -59.05 17.68 1.24
C SER A 46 -59.18 16.16 1.07
N LYS A 47 -60.09 15.66 0.20
CA LYS A 47 -60.23 14.23 -0.11
C LYS A 47 -58.98 13.68 -0.82
N VAL A 48 -58.40 14.47 -1.72
CA VAL A 48 -57.15 14.10 -2.42
C VAL A 48 -55.98 13.95 -1.45
N ASN A 49 -55.82 14.92 -0.56
CA ASN A 49 -54.74 14.85 0.44
C ASN A 49 -54.89 13.67 1.42
N LYS A 50 -56.12 13.33 1.79
CA LYS A 50 -56.40 12.16 2.64
C LYS A 50 -56.05 10.86 1.92
N ALA A 51 -56.58 10.64 0.73
CA ALA A 51 -56.32 9.47 -0.10
C ALA A 51 -54.81 9.33 -0.43
N TYR A 52 -54.11 10.44 -0.70
CA TYR A 52 -52.67 10.46 -0.93
C TYR A 52 -51.91 9.96 0.26
N ARG A 53 -52.17 10.46 1.48
CA ARG A 53 -51.50 10.01 2.70
C ARG A 53 -51.71 8.52 2.97
N GLU A 54 -52.95 8.04 2.82
CA GLU A 54 -53.30 6.63 3.03
C GLU A 54 -52.57 5.73 2.03
N VAL A 55 -52.53 6.10 0.75
CA VAL A 55 -51.86 5.32 -0.29
C VAL A 55 -50.34 5.31 -0.13
N VAL A 56 -49.73 6.46 0.21
CA VAL A 56 -48.28 6.53 0.45
C VAL A 56 -47.90 5.72 1.68
N GLN A 57 -48.62 5.86 2.79
CA GLN A 57 -48.36 5.12 4.03
C GLN A 57 -48.51 3.61 3.85
N ALA A 58 -49.58 3.15 3.17
CA ALA A 58 -49.78 1.75 2.85
C ALA A 58 -48.66 1.18 1.95
N PHE A 59 -48.22 1.99 0.98
CA PHE A 59 -47.07 1.61 0.13
C PHE A 59 -45.76 1.54 0.92
N GLU A 60 -45.48 2.51 1.77
CA GLU A 60 -44.26 2.53 2.61
C GLU A 60 -44.24 1.31 3.54
N GLN A 61 -45.37 0.93 4.15
CA GLN A 61 -45.45 -0.28 4.97
C GLN A 61 -45.21 -1.55 4.16
N SER A 62 -45.92 -1.74 3.05
CA SER A 62 -45.74 -2.93 2.20
C SER A 62 -44.34 -3.02 1.60
N TYR A 63 -43.75 -1.89 1.25
CA TYR A 63 -42.37 -1.82 0.72
C TYR A 63 -41.32 -2.14 1.79
N ALA A 64 -41.52 -1.64 3.02
CA ALA A 64 -40.68 -1.98 4.17
C ALA A 64 -40.75 -3.49 4.51
N GLU A 65 -41.98 -4.09 4.44
CA GLU A 65 -42.16 -5.53 4.63
C GLU A 65 -41.48 -6.36 3.53
N GLN A 66 -41.60 -5.93 2.26
CA GLN A 66 -40.93 -6.57 1.13
C GLN A 66 -39.42 -6.51 1.26
N ILE A 67 -38.86 -5.37 1.69
CA ILE A 67 -37.41 -5.25 1.99
C ILE A 67 -37.00 -6.18 3.13
N ALA A 68 -37.82 -6.25 4.20
CA ALA A 68 -37.56 -7.13 5.34
C ALA A 68 -37.64 -8.62 4.97
N GLN A 69 -38.60 -9.03 4.13
CA GLN A 69 -38.76 -10.40 3.63
C GLN A 69 -37.64 -10.79 2.63
N ASN A 70 -37.19 -9.84 1.81
CA ASN A 70 -36.09 -10.07 0.87
C ASN A 70 -34.70 -9.93 1.50
N LYS A 71 -34.62 -9.55 2.78
CA LYS A 71 -33.35 -9.50 3.51
C LYS A 71 -32.85 -10.92 3.67
N LYS A 72 -31.81 -11.29 2.94
CA LYS A 72 -31.09 -12.54 3.21
C LYS A 72 -30.70 -12.57 4.70
N PRO A 73 -30.82 -13.72 5.38
CA PRO A 73 -30.32 -13.80 6.75
C PRO A 73 -28.88 -13.34 6.80
N ALA A 74 -28.58 -12.47 7.76
CA ALA A 74 -27.22 -11.99 7.97
C ALA A 74 -26.29 -13.19 8.17
N SER A 75 -25.10 -13.14 7.59
CA SER A 75 -24.16 -14.25 7.70
C SER A 75 -23.68 -14.44 9.14
N ASP A 76 -23.98 -15.60 9.73
CA ASP A 76 -23.57 -15.97 11.09
C ASP A 76 -22.12 -16.47 11.18
N ILE A 77 -21.35 -16.33 10.09
CA ILE A 77 -19.94 -16.76 10.05
C ILE A 77 -19.11 -15.87 10.97
N PRO A 78 -18.39 -16.41 11.96
CA PRO A 78 -17.47 -15.64 12.79
C PRO A 78 -16.43 -14.93 11.94
N ILE A 79 -16.09 -13.68 12.29
CA ILE A 79 -15.20 -12.84 11.48
C ILE A 79 -13.84 -13.52 11.26
N TYR A 80 -13.25 -14.11 12.31
CA TYR A 80 -11.96 -14.79 12.19
C TYR A 80 -12.02 -15.97 11.21
N ASP A 81 -13.06 -16.78 11.27
CA ASP A 81 -13.24 -17.95 10.39
C ASP A 81 -13.42 -17.51 8.94
N TYR A 82 -14.20 -16.45 8.72
CA TYR A 82 -14.34 -15.85 7.40
C TYR A 82 -13.00 -15.33 6.86
N MET A 83 -12.23 -14.62 7.69
CA MET A 83 -10.91 -14.11 7.29
C MET A 83 -9.94 -15.23 6.91
N CYS A 84 -9.96 -16.35 7.64
CA CYS A 84 -9.16 -17.54 7.30
C CYS A 84 -9.60 -18.17 5.97
N ALA A 85 -10.91 -18.30 5.75
CA ALA A 85 -11.45 -18.84 4.50
C ALA A 85 -11.16 -17.92 3.30
N HIS A 86 -11.33 -16.62 3.48
CA HIS A 86 -11.00 -15.61 2.46
C HIS A 86 -9.51 -15.64 2.11
N TYR A 87 -8.62 -15.67 3.12
CA TYR A 87 -7.18 -15.75 2.92
C TYR A 87 -6.79 -16.98 2.07
N LYS A 88 -7.29 -18.17 2.38
CA LYS A 88 -7.04 -19.38 1.61
C LYS A 88 -7.41 -19.27 0.13
N LYS A 89 -8.44 -18.46 -0.20
CA LYS A 89 -8.85 -18.22 -1.59
C LYS A 89 -7.89 -17.30 -2.34
N ILE A 90 -7.29 -16.32 -1.65
CA ILE A 90 -6.48 -15.26 -2.28
C ILE A 90 -4.97 -15.51 -2.19
N GLU A 91 -4.49 -16.33 -1.24
CA GLU A 91 -3.05 -16.49 -0.96
C GLU A 91 -2.21 -16.88 -2.18
N LYS A 92 -2.79 -17.67 -3.11
CA LYS A 92 -2.13 -18.10 -4.36
C LYS A 92 -2.03 -16.99 -5.40
N ASN A 93 -2.85 -15.94 -5.28
CA ASN A 93 -2.96 -14.85 -6.25
C ASN A 93 -2.24 -13.57 -5.81
N ILE A 94 -1.60 -13.60 -4.64
CA ILE A 94 -0.84 -12.47 -4.09
C ILE A 94 0.63 -12.85 -3.89
N GLN A 95 1.51 -11.85 -3.84
CA GLN A 95 2.93 -12.10 -3.60
C GLN A 95 3.15 -12.79 -2.25
N LYS A 96 4.09 -13.76 -2.18
CA LYS A 96 4.39 -14.55 -0.97
C LYS A 96 4.63 -13.70 0.29
N SER A 97 5.36 -12.61 0.16
CA SER A 97 5.59 -11.66 1.27
C SER A 97 4.30 -10.96 1.74
N THR A 98 3.38 -10.64 0.82
CA THR A 98 2.06 -10.08 1.14
C THR A 98 1.19 -11.14 1.82
N ALA A 99 1.21 -12.37 1.31
CA ALA A 99 0.50 -13.50 1.90
C ALA A 99 0.95 -13.76 3.35
N GLU A 100 2.27 -13.73 3.60
CA GLU A 100 2.80 -13.86 4.95
C GLU A 100 2.35 -12.72 5.87
N SER A 101 2.39 -11.47 5.39
CA SER A 101 1.92 -10.31 6.15
C SER A 101 0.44 -10.45 6.51
N TYR A 102 -0.42 -10.83 5.57
CA TYR A 102 -1.84 -11.05 5.81
C TYR A 102 -2.08 -12.18 6.80
N ARG A 103 -1.38 -13.32 6.64
CA ARG A 103 -1.44 -14.43 7.59
C ARG A 103 -1.05 -14.00 9.00
N GLY A 104 0.01 -13.19 9.12
CA GLY A 104 0.44 -12.63 10.40
C GLY A 104 -0.59 -11.72 11.04
N MET A 105 -1.27 -10.87 10.25
CA MET A 105 -2.34 -9.99 10.73
C MET A 105 -3.56 -10.79 11.18
N ILE A 106 -3.99 -11.78 10.37
CA ILE A 106 -5.17 -12.61 10.64
C ILE A 106 -4.96 -13.45 11.90
N ASN A 107 -3.85 -14.19 11.98
CA ASN A 107 -3.55 -15.06 13.12
C ASN A 107 -3.05 -14.28 14.36
N GLY A 108 -2.69 -13.01 14.20
CA GLY A 108 -2.27 -12.14 15.26
C GLY A 108 -3.43 -11.37 15.91
N ARG A 109 -3.53 -10.08 15.61
CA ARG A 109 -4.49 -9.18 16.26
C ARG A 109 -5.94 -9.42 15.86
N ILE A 110 -6.22 -9.77 14.59
CA ILE A 110 -7.58 -10.08 14.14
C ILE A 110 -8.11 -11.29 14.94
N ARG A 111 -7.34 -12.38 14.99
CA ARG A 111 -7.70 -13.53 15.81
C ARG A 111 -7.95 -13.13 17.25
N ARG A 112 -6.98 -12.47 17.89
CA ARG A 112 -7.04 -12.14 19.32
C ARG A 112 -8.27 -11.30 19.68
N TYR A 113 -8.61 -10.32 18.86
CA TYR A 113 -9.75 -9.45 19.12
C TYR A 113 -11.08 -10.15 18.81
N PHE A 114 -11.27 -10.64 17.60
CA PHE A 114 -12.57 -11.17 17.17
C PHE A 114 -12.92 -12.55 17.72
N THR A 115 -11.95 -13.36 18.18
CA THR A 115 -12.31 -14.58 18.91
C THR A 115 -12.76 -14.32 20.35
N ALA A 116 -12.41 -13.18 20.93
CA ALA A 116 -12.94 -12.74 22.22
C ALA A 116 -14.36 -12.15 22.11
N GLN A 117 -14.75 -11.66 20.93
CA GLN A 117 -16.07 -11.08 20.59
C GLN A 117 -16.90 -12.11 19.83
N LYS A 118 -17.32 -13.17 20.51
CA LYS A 118 -17.98 -14.34 19.88
C LYS A 118 -19.27 -14.03 19.13
N GLU A 119 -19.99 -13.01 19.56
CA GLU A 119 -21.23 -12.50 18.93
C GLU A 119 -21.00 -11.75 17.63
N LEU A 120 -19.76 -11.29 17.35
CA LEU A 120 -19.47 -10.55 16.12
C LEU A 120 -19.26 -11.51 14.95
N THR A 121 -20.21 -11.49 14.05
CA THR A 121 -20.20 -12.24 12.80
C THR A 121 -20.05 -11.32 11.60
N VAL A 122 -19.82 -11.89 10.42
CA VAL A 122 -19.71 -11.12 9.17
C VAL A 122 -21.00 -10.32 8.90
N GLY A 123 -22.16 -10.85 9.28
CA GLY A 123 -23.45 -10.19 9.08
C GLY A 123 -23.86 -9.22 10.17
N SER A 124 -23.31 -9.34 11.39
CA SER A 124 -23.70 -8.51 12.54
C SER A 124 -22.78 -7.33 12.80
N ILE A 125 -21.52 -7.36 12.31
CA ILE A 125 -20.50 -6.31 12.57
C ILE A 125 -20.96 -4.94 12.07
N THR A 126 -20.83 -3.94 12.91
CA THR A 126 -21.17 -2.54 12.64
C THR A 126 -19.93 -1.66 12.46
N ALA A 127 -20.13 -0.42 11.99
CA ALA A 127 -19.06 0.57 11.95
C ALA A 127 -18.45 0.82 13.36
N LYS A 128 -19.30 0.84 14.39
CA LYS A 128 -18.85 1.00 15.78
C LYS A 128 -17.90 -0.11 16.24
N ASP A 129 -18.21 -1.36 15.93
CA ASP A 129 -17.35 -2.50 16.31
C ASP A 129 -15.98 -2.42 15.64
N ILE A 130 -15.91 -1.85 14.42
CA ILE A 130 -14.65 -1.64 13.71
C ILE A 130 -13.84 -0.50 14.36
N GLU A 131 -14.50 0.59 14.76
CA GLU A 131 -13.87 1.69 15.50
C GLU A 131 -13.33 1.18 16.85
N ASP A 132 -14.11 0.38 17.58
CA ASP A 132 -13.69 -0.24 18.85
C ASP A 132 -12.46 -1.16 18.64
N PHE A 133 -12.37 -1.87 17.51
CA PHE A 133 -11.17 -2.63 17.16
C PHE A 133 -9.95 -1.72 16.91
N TYR A 134 -10.12 -0.56 16.28
CA TYR A 134 -9.02 0.39 16.10
C TYR A 134 -8.58 1.00 17.42
N ASP A 135 -9.53 1.37 18.28
CA ASP A 135 -9.25 1.90 19.59
C ASP A 135 -8.49 0.90 20.47
N TRP A 136 -8.88 -0.37 20.41
CA TRP A 136 -8.15 -1.45 21.07
C TRP A 136 -6.71 -1.59 20.54
N MET A 137 -6.50 -1.44 19.23
CA MET A 137 -5.15 -1.44 18.66
C MET A 137 -4.33 -0.24 19.13
N PHE A 138 -4.91 0.97 19.13
CA PHE A 138 -4.24 2.18 19.61
C PHE A 138 -3.89 2.08 21.11
N ALA A 139 -4.80 1.59 21.93
CA ALA A 139 -4.55 1.33 23.34
C ALA A 139 -3.41 0.32 23.58
N SER A 140 -3.19 -0.59 22.60
CA SER A 140 -2.06 -1.54 22.61
C SER A 140 -0.76 -0.94 22.03
N GLY A 141 -0.68 0.38 21.83
CA GLY A 141 0.51 1.08 21.30
C GLY A 141 0.74 0.94 19.81
N VAL A 142 -0.27 0.51 19.03
CA VAL A 142 -0.15 0.35 17.57
C VAL A 142 -0.26 1.71 16.89
N VAL A 143 0.69 2.03 16.01
CA VAL A 143 0.69 3.29 15.25
C VAL A 143 -0.34 3.30 14.12
N ALA A 144 -0.86 4.49 13.77
CA ALA A 144 -1.91 4.69 12.76
C ALA A 144 -1.62 4.00 11.42
N ASN A 145 -0.39 4.07 10.92
CA ASN A 145 -0.01 3.41 9.66
C ASN A 145 -0.21 1.89 9.71
N THR A 146 0.00 1.26 10.86
CA THR A 146 -0.26 -0.18 11.04
C THR A 146 -1.75 -0.46 11.09
N VAL A 147 -2.56 0.38 11.77
CA VAL A 147 -4.02 0.26 11.79
C VAL A 147 -4.59 0.35 10.37
N ILE A 148 -4.07 1.27 9.54
CA ILE A 148 -4.44 1.39 8.11
C ILE A 148 -4.19 0.09 7.34
N HIS A 149 -3.12 -0.65 7.62
CA HIS A 149 -2.89 -1.95 6.99
C HIS A 149 -3.96 -2.98 7.38
N TYR A 150 -4.34 -3.04 8.68
CA TYR A 150 -5.45 -3.89 9.13
C TYR A 150 -6.78 -3.49 8.47
N HIS A 151 -7.08 -2.18 8.42
CA HIS A 151 -8.25 -1.67 7.69
C HIS A 151 -8.26 -2.19 6.24
N THR A 152 -7.14 -2.07 5.52
CA THR A 152 -7.06 -2.48 4.11
C THR A 152 -7.36 -3.97 3.92
N VAL A 153 -6.83 -4.82 4.80
CA VAL A 153 -7.05 -6.27 4.74
C VAL A 153 -8.51 -6.62 5.02
N LEU A 154 -9.08 -6.08 6.11
CA LEU A 154 -10.47 -6.32 6.50
C LEU A 154 -11.45 -5.73 5.47
N HIS A 155 -11.26 -4.47 5.05
CA HIS A 155 -12.09 -3.82 4.03
C HIS A 155 -12.14 -4.64 2.73
N SER A 156 -10.98 -5.17 2.27
CA SER A 156 -10.92 -6.01 1.06
C SER A 156 -11.72 -7.31 1.23
N ALA A 157 -11.61 -7.95 2.39
CA ALA A 157 -12.35 -9.18 2.71
C ALA A 157 -13.86 -8.91 2.76
N PHE A 158 -14.30 -7.84 3.43
CA PHE A 158 -15.71 -7.46 3.52
C PHE A 158 -16.28 -6.96 2.18
N LYS A 159 -15.48 -6.32 1.34
CA LYS A 159 -15.85 -6.04 -0.05
C LYS A 159 -16.13 -7.33 -0.84
N ARG A 160 -15.40 -8.40 -0.55
CA ARG A 160 -15.67 -9.71 -1.12
C ARG A 160 -16.93 -10.34 -0.53
N ALA A 161 -17.15 -10.26 0.79
CA ALA A 161 -18.37 -10.71 1.45
C ALA A 161 -19.63 -10.05 0.85
N PHE A 162 -19.56 -8.75 0.59
CA PHE A 162 -20.63 -8.02 -0.12
C PHE A 162 -20.89 -8.57 -1.54
N LYS A 163 -19.82 -8.80 -2.33
CA LYS A 163 -19.95 -9.38 -3.67
C LYS A 163 -20.49 -10.81 -3.65
N ASP A 164 -20.17 -11.59 -2.63
CA ASP A 164 -20.66 -12.96 -2.45
C ASP A 164 -22.11 -12.98 -1.86
N GLY A 165 -22.67 -11.80 -1.54
CA GLY A 165 -24.03 -11.66 -1.02
C GLY A 165 -24.20 -12.14 0.43
N LEU A 166 -23.10 -12.18 1.19
CA LEU A 166 -23.12 -12.52 2.64
C LEU A 166 -23.58 -11.34 3.49
N ILE A 167 -23.43 -10.12 2.99
CA ILE A 167 -23.82 -8.85 3.61
C ILE A 167 -24.41 -7.92 2.58
N ASP A 168 -25.31 -7.00 2.98
CA ASP A 168 -25.98 -6.05 2.11
C ASP A 168 -25.13 -4.81 1.78
N PHE A 169 -24.12 -4.50 2.59
CA PHE A 169 -23.15 -3.41 2.39
C PHE A 169 -21.86 -3.71 3.14
N ASN A 170 -20.77 -3.08 2.73
CA ASN A 170 -19.51 -3.20 3.46
C ASN A 170 -19.47 -2.19 4.63
N PRO A 171 -19.44 -2.61 5.89
CA PRO A 171 -19.43 -1.69 7.04
C PRO A 171 -18.17 -0.80 7.09
N PHE A 172 -17.05 -1.23 6.49
CA PHE A 172 -15.82 -0.44 6.40
C PHE A 172 -15.94 0.79 5.49
N ASP A 173 -16.96 0.86 4.61
CA ASP A 173 -17.22 2.04 3.78
C ASP A 173 -17.85 3.20 4.57
N ARG A 174 -18.30 2.95 5.81
CA ARG A 174 -18.95 3.92 6.69
C ARG A 174 -18.04 4.53 7.75
N ILE A 175 -16.77 4.18 7.73
CA ILE A 175 -15.78 4.67 8.69
C ILE A 175 -14.61 5.34 7.98
N ASP A 176 -14.10 6.38 8.61
CA ASP A 176 -12.88 7.03 8.16
C ASP A 176 -11.65 6.22 8.54
N ARG A 177 -10.76 6.04 7.58
CA ARG A 177 -9.45 5.46 7.90
C ARG A 177 -8.65 6.40 8.81
N PRO A 178 -7.89 5.87 9.78
CA PRO A 178 -6.98 6.69 10.56
C PRO A 178 -6.08 7.54 9.66
N LYS A 179 -5.82 8.78 10.04
CA LYS A 179 -4.92 9.65 9.28
C LYS A 179 -3.52 9.08 9.28
N LYS A 180 -2.94 9.00 8.08
CA LYS A 180 -1.57 8.52 7.90
C LYS A 180 -0.59 9.47 8.58
N ASN A 181 0.24 8.95 9.48
CA ASN A 181 1.37 9.71 9.97
C ASN A 181 2.35 9.92 8.83
N LYS A 182 2.58 11.19 8.45
CA LYS A 182 3.63 11.52 7.49
C LYS A 182 4.96 11.15 8.12
N PHE A 183 5.65 10.23 7.49
CA PHE A 183 7.03 9.92 7.83
C PHE A 183 7.94 10.82 6.99
N THR A 184 8.68 11.69 7.63
CA THR A 184 9.80 12.41 7.04
C THR A 184 11.03 11.53 7.21
N GLY A 185 11.46 10.85 6.13
CA GLY A 185 12.73 10.13 6.12
C GLY A 185 13.86 11.11 6.38
N GLU A 186 14.80 10.74 7.26
CA GLU A 186 16.04 11.49 7.40
C GLU A 186 16.98 11.05 6.28
N ASN A 187 17.54 12.00 5.54
CA ASN A 187 18.50 11.76 4.47
C ASN A 187 19.89 12.17 4.96
N TYR A 188 20.92 11.44 4.58
CA TYR A 188 22.28 11.86 4.76
C TYR A 188 22.63 13.00 3.79
N SER A 189 23.56 13.87 4.17
CA SER A 189 24.26 14.72 3.24
C SER A 189 25.22 13.88 2.38
N GLU A 190 25.84 14.52 1.38
CA GLU A 190 26.86 13.88 0.56
C GLU A 190 28.05 13.44 1.42
N GLU A 191 28.52 14.32 2.31
CA GLU A 191 29.64 14.08 3.22
C GLU A 191 29.33 12.95 4.21
N GLU A 192 28.12 12.93 4.78
CA GLU A 192 27.66 11.86 5.68
C GLU A 192 27.61 10.51 4.97
N LEU A 193 27.12 10.48 3.71
CA LEU A 193 27.08 9.26 2.91
C LEU A 193 28.51 8.75 2.63
N ILE A 194 29.43 9.61 2.19
CA ILE A 194 30.82 9.26 1.91
C ILE A 194 31.52 8.75 3.16
N ALA A 195 31.37 9.45 4.29
CA ALA A 195 31.96 9.06 5.56
C ALA A 195 31.46 7.67 6.02
N MET A 196 30.14 7.45 5.94
CA MET A 196 29.53 6.17 6.29
C MET A 196 30.06 5.04 5.40
N LEU A 197 30.13 5.24 4.08
CA LEU A 197 30.64 4.24 3.13
C LEU A 197 32.10 3.87 3.42
N GLY A 198 32.94 4.84 3.80
CA GLY A 198 34.31 4.61 4.21
C GLY A 198 34.42 3.73 5.48
N LEU A 199 33.57 4.01 6.49
CA LEU A 199 33.60 3.28 7.76
C LEU A 199 33.13 1.83 7.65
N ILE A 200 32.20 1.53 6.74
CA ILE A 200 31.65 0.17 6.60
C ILE A 200 32.32 -0.64 5.48
N ARG A 201 33.36 -0.09 4.83
CA ARG A 201 34.13 -0.82 3.81
C ARG A 201 34.69 -2.12 4.40
N GLY A 202 34.46 -3.22 3.69
CA GLY A 202 34.88 -4.56 4.17
C GLY A 202 33.78 -5.33 4.92
N ASP A 203 32.70 -4.69 5.36
CA ASP A 203 31.55 -5.41 5.92
C ASP A 203 30.83 -6.23 4.84
N ILE A 204 30.24 -7.36 5.26
CA ILE A 204 29.51 -8.28 4.36
C ILE A 204 28.37 -7.61 3.60
N ILE A 205 27.75 -6.56 4.17
CA ILE A 205 26.65 -5.84 3.53
C ILE A 205 27.12 -4.63 2.70
N TYR A 206 28.44 -4.35 2.67
CA TYR A 206 28.98 -3.19 1.96
C TYR A 206 28.55 -3.12 0.48
N PRO A 207 28.60 -4.21 -0.32
CA PRO A 207 28.12 -4.15 -1.71
C PRO A 207 26.66 -3.75 -1.81
N ALA A 208 25.79 -4.27 -0.94
CA ALA A 208 24.37 -3.92 -0.93
C ALA A 208 24.14 -2.44 -0.53
N VAL A 209 24.95 -1.90 0.40
CA VAL A 209 24.90 -0.49 0.81
C VAL A 209 25.38 0.42 -0.32
N MET A 210 26.49 0.06 -0.98
CA MET A 210 27.00 0.79 -2.17
C MET A 210 25.98 0.83 -3.31
N LEU A 211 25.35 -0.30 -3.61
CA LEU A 211 24.31 -0.36 -4.64
C LEU A 211 23.06 0.47 -4.24
N ALA A 212 22.70 0.51 -2.96
CA ALA A 212 21.57 1.30 -2.48
C ALA A 212 21.88 2.80 -2.43
N GLY A 213 23.08 3.19 -1.96
CA GLY A 213 23.53 4.57 -1.82
C GLY A 213 24.03 5.20 -3.11
N GLY A 214 24.71 4.41 -3.98
CA GLY A 214 25.31 4.88 -5.23
C GLY A 214 24.43 4.72 -6.47
N LEU A 215 23.40 3.84 -6.43
CA LEU A 215 22.45 3.64 -7.53
C LEU A 215 20.99 3.77 -7.10
N GLY A 216 20.71 4.13 -5.86
CA GLY A 216 19.35 4.29 -5.36
C GLY A 216 18.53 2.99 -5.36
N LEU A 217 19.15 1.81 -5.30
CA LEU A 217 18.42 0.54 -5.39
C LEU A 217 17.61 0.26 -4.13
N ARG A 218 16.45 -0.41 -4.32
CA ARG A 218 15.75 -1.00 -3.18
C ARG A 218 16.58 -2.14 -2.59
N ARG A 219 16.46 -2.38 -1.28
CA ARG A 219 17.19 -3.49 -0.61
C ARG A 219 17.10 -4.81 -1.36
N SER A 220 15.89 -5.18 -1.79
CA SER A 220 15.65 -6.43 -2.51
C SER A 220 16.27 -6.45 -3.92
N GLU A 221 16.35 -5.30 -4.59
CA GLU A 221 17.02 -5.14 -5.89
C GLU A 221 18.54 -5.22 -5.73
N ALA A 222 19.11 -4.53 -4.73
CA ALA A 222 20.54 -4.59 -4.44
C ALA A 222 21.02 -6.02 -4.15
N LEU A 223 20.25 -6.77 -3.34
CA LEU A 223 20.53 -8.18 -3.06
C LEU A 223 20.31 -9.10 -4.28
N GLY A 224 19.43 -8.70 -5.21
CA GLY A 224 19.16 -9.44 -6.44
C GLY A 224 20.08 -9.11 -7.61
N ALA A 225 21.03 -8.20 -7.43
CA ALA A 225 21.99 -7.82 -8.47
C ALA A 225 22.87 -9.02 -8.86
N ARG A 226 23.09 -9.21 -10.19
CA ARG A 226 23.77 -10.39 -10.74
C ARG A 226 24.98 -9.99 -11.60
N TRP A 227 26.02 -10.79 -11.55
CA TRP A 227 27.22 -10.62 -12.37
C TRP A 227 26.92 -10.72 -13.88
N SER A 228 26.07 -11.65 -14.27
CA SER A 228 25.63 -11.84 -15.67
C SER A 228 24.83 -10.65 -16.24
N ARG A 229 24.43 -9.72 -15.40
CA ARG A 229 23.68 -8.50 -15.76
C ARG A 229 24.54 -7.24 -15.79
N VAL A 230 25.86 -7.36 -15.53
CA VAL A 230 26.82 -6.28 -15.67
C VAL A 230 27.43 -6.31 -17.07
N ASP A 231 27.23 -5.22 -17.81
CA ASP A 231 27.96 -4.96 -19.06
C ASP A 231 29.22 -4.15 -18.70
N TRP A 232 30.36 -4.85 -18.68
CA TRP A 232 31.63 -4.29 -18.23
C TRP A 232 32.19 -3.26 -19.24
N GLU A 233 31.91 -3.41 -20.53
CA GLU A 233 32.35 -2.50 -21.56
C GLU A 233 31.58 -1.18 -21.53
N LYS A 234 30.23 -1.27 -21.43
CA LYS A 234 29.35 -0.10 -21.35
C LYS A 234 29.22 0.47 -19.95
N LYS A 235 29.83 -0.15 -18.93
CA LYS A 235 29.66 0.19 -17.53
C LYS A 235 28.18 0.36 -17.16
N THR A 236 27.36 -0.67 -17.39
CA THR A 236 25.95 -0.66 -17.04
C THR A 236 25.53 -1.93 -16.32
N ILE A 237 24.43 -1.88 -15.57
CA ILE A 237 23.82 -3.03 -14.91
C ILE A 237 22.32 -3.09 -15.22
N LEU A 238 21.84 -4.27 -15.64
CA LEU A 238 20.41 -4.55 -15.79
C LEU A 238 19.84 -5.09 -14.48
N LEU A 239 18.82 -4.43 -13.96
CA LEU A 239 18.08 -4.85 -12.77
C LEU A 239 16.81 -5.57 -13.19
N ASP A 240 16.75 -6.88 -13.00
CA ASP A 240 15.62 -7.73 -13.38
C ASP A 240 15.24 -8.75 -12.29
N THR A 241 16.02 -8.81 -11.22
CA THR A 241 15.85 -9.79 -10.13
C THR A 241 15.82 -9.07 -8.78
N LYS A 242 15.06 -9.61 -7.85
CA LYS A 242 15.01 -9.19 -6.44
C LYS A 242 15.10 -10.40 -5.52
N ILE A 243 15.72 -10.27 -4.36
CA ILE A 243 15.68 -11.27 -3.30
C ILE A 243 14.54 -10.96 -2.35
N ILE A 244 13.69 -11.96 -2.10
CA ILE A 244 12.63 -11.89 -1.09
C ILE A 244 12.90 -12.85 0.06
N GLU A 245 12.39 -12.50 1.23
CA GLU A 245 12.42 -13.33 2.43
C GLU A 245 10.99 -13.43 2.97
N TYR A 246 10.54 -14.66 3.25
CA TYR A 246 9.24 -14.93 3.84
C TYR A 246 9.33 -16.20 4.70
N LYS A 247 8.29 -16.46 5.52
CA LYS A 247 8.19 -17.69 6.30
C LYS A 247 7.18 -18.66 5.69
N GLU A 248 7.60 -19.88 5.53
CA GLU A 248 6.75 -20.99 5.10
C GLU A 248 6.91 -22.15 6.09
N ASN A 249 5.81 -22.60 6.66
CA ASN A 249 5.80 -23.69 7.69
C ASN A 249 6.81 -23.45 8.84
N GLY A 250 6.92 -22.18 9.29
CA GLY A 250 7.85 -21.78 10.36
C GLY A 250 9.30 -21.62 9.95
N LYS A 251 9.68 -22.04 8.74
CA LYS A 251 11.03 -21.90 8.19
C LYS A 251 11.16 -20.61 7.39
N VAL A 252 12.32 -19.96 7.52
CA VAL A 252 12.64 -18.79 6.71
C VAL A 252 13.11 -19.26 5.33
N ILE A 253 12.44 -18.77 4.30
CA ILE A 253 12.80 -19.01 2.90
C ILE A 253 13.38 -17.72 2.33
N ILE A 254 14.46 -17.85 1.57
CA ILE A 254 15.08 -16.78 0.81
C ILE A 254 15.13 -17.25 -0.63
N GLU A 255 14.54 -16.48 -1.52
CA GLU A 255 14.54 -16.85 -2.93
C GLU A 255 14.68 -15.64 -3.86
N PRO A 256 15.35 -15.82 -5.00
CA PRO A 256 15.32 -14.84 -6.07
C PRO A 256 13.97 -14.88 -6.79
N VAL A 257 13.48 -13.70 -7.17
CA VAL A 257 12.27 -13.52 -7.97
C VAL A 257 12.61 -12.63 -9.16
N GLU A 258 12.45 -13.18 -10.37
CA GLU A 258 12.72 -12.47 -11.62
C GLU A 258 11.53 -11.59 -12.06
N GLU A 259 10.31 -11.88 -11.58
CA GLU A 259 9.16 -11.05 -11.84
C GLU A 259 9.21 -9.75 -11.00
N MET A 260 9.52 -8.67 -11.68
CA MET A 260 9.38 -7.34 -11.10
C MET A 260 7.91 -6.92 -11.16
N LYS A 261 7.37 -6.43 -10.04
CA LYS A 261 5.95 -6.07 -9.86
C LYS A 261 5.42 -5.09 -10.93
N ASN A 262 6.30 -4.25 -11.47
CA ASN A 262 5.99 -3.24 -12.49
C ASN A 262 7.06 -3.25 -13.58
N LYS A 263 6.69 -2.95 -14.83
CA LYS A 263 7.63 -2.77 -15.96
C LYS A 263 8.72 -1.74 -15.65
N SER A 264 8.42 -0.68 -14.91
CA SER A 264 9.36 0.35 -14.48
C SER A 264 10.46 -0.13 -13.52
N SER A 265 10.27 -1.29 -12.88
CA SER A 265 11.28 -1.86 -11.99
C SER A 265 12.41 -2.57 -12.74
N ARG A 266 12.15 -3.07 -13.98
CA ARG A 266 13.18 -3.62 -14.85
C ARG A 266 13.80 -2.47 -15.63
N ARG A 267 15.07 -2.19 -15.35
CA ARG A 267 15.79 -1.06 -15.93
C ARG A 267 17.30 -1.32 -16.00
N THR A 268 17.95 -0.69 -16.96
CA THR A 268 19.41 -0.65 -17.04
C THR A 268 19.91 0.67 -16.48
N LEU A 269 20.87 0.62 -15.59
CA LEU A 269 21.48 1.80 -14.97
C LEU A 269 22.95 1.91 -15.36
N PRO A 270 23.48 3.12 -15.59
CA PRO A 270 24.91 3.35 -15.70
C PRO A 270 25.57 3.08 -14.33
N LEU A 271 26.80 2.58 -14.34
CA LEU A 271 27.63 2.36 -13.16
C LEU A 271 28.59 3.55 -13.00
N PRO A 272 28.40 4.41 -11.98
CA PRO A 272 29.41 5.41 -11.61
C PRO A 272 30.71 4.72 -11.22
N ASP A 273 31.85 5.37 -11.49
CA ASP A 273 33.17 4.76 -11.27
C ASP A 273 33.36 4.16 -9.85
N PRO A 274 32.94 4.81 -8.74
CA PRO A 274 33.08 4.21 -7.41
C PRO A 274 32.29 2.91 -7.22
N VAL A 275 31.12 2.78 -7.90
CA VAL A 275 30.33 1.54 -7.86
C VAL A 275 30.97 0.47 -8.73
N TYR A 276 31.48 0.84 -9.90
CA TYR A 276 32.20 -0.05 -10.80
C TYR A 276 33.46 -0.63 -10.13
N GLU A 277 34.27 0.20 -9.49
CA GLU A 277 35.45 -0.21 -8.73
C GLU A 277 35.09 -1.18 -7.60
N MET A 278 34.06 -0.85 -6.83
CA MET A 278 33.55 -1.76 -5.79
C MET A 278 33.14 -3.13 -6.37
N LEU A 279 32.50 -3.15 -7.54
CA LEU A 279 32.12 -4.40 -8.21
C LEU A 279 33.35 -5.22 -8.62
N CYS A 280 34.42 -4.58 -9.12
CA CYS A 280 35.70 -5.26 -9.42
C CYS A 280 36.31 -5.88 -8.18
N GLU A 281 36.42 -5.11 -7.09
CA GLU A 281 36.95 -5.59 -5.80
C GLU A 281 36.12 -6.76 -5.24
N GLU A 282 34.82 -6.67 -5.27
CA GLU A 282 33.91 -7.71 -4.75
C GLU A 282 34.04 -9.00 -5.58
N ARG A 283 34.20 -8.89 -6.90
CA ARG A 283 34.35 -10.05 -7.79
C ARG A 283 35.68 -10.80 -7.45
N GLU A 284 36.74 -10.06 -7.30
CA GLU A 284 38.04 -10.64 -6.89
C GLU A 284 37.97 -11.32 -5.52
N LYS A 285 37.30 -10.68 -4.57
CA LYS A 285 37.06 -11.19 -3.22
C LYS A 285 36.23 -12.48 -3.24
N GLN A 286 35.19 -12.56 -4.04
CA GLN A 286 34.40 -13.79 -4.20
C GLN A 286 35.19 -14.90 -4.87
N ASP A 287 36.06 -14.59 -5.84
CA ASP A 287 36.99 -15.57 -6.45
C ASP A 287 37.99 -16.10 -5.44
N LEU A 288 38.49 -15.26 -4.53
CA LEU A 288 39.32 -15.68 -3.41
C LEU A 288 38.57 -16.65 -2.49
N TYR A 289 37.35 -16.32 -2.10
CA TYR A 289 36.54 -17.19 -1.24
C TYR A 289 36.23 -18.54 -1.90
N ARG A 290 35.90 -18.58 -3.20
CA ARG A 290 35.72 -19.82 -3.95
C ARG A 290 36.95 -20.72 -3.91
N ARG A 291 38.14 -20.14 -4.01
CA ARG A 291 39.42 -20.88 -3.91
C ARG A 291 39.69 -21.34 -2.50
N MET A 292 39.43 -20.52 -1.48
CA MET A 292 39.69 -20.85 -0.08
C MET A 292 38.75 -21.93 0.45
N PHE A 293 37.46 -21.80 0.22
CA PHE A 293 36.42 -22.67 0.79
C PHE A 293 36.10 -23.89 -0.08
N LYS A 294 36.53 -23.92 -1.35
CA LYS A 294 36.39 -25.07 -2.26
C LYS A 294 35.01 -25.73 -2.21
N GLY A 295 34.93 -26.98 -1.77
CA GLY A 295 33.69 -27.77 -1.69
C GLY A 295 32.69 -27.26 -0.66
N SER A 296 33.08 -26.42 0.28
CA SER A 296 32.17 -25.80 1.24
C SER A 296 31.53 -24.52 0.72
N TYR A 297 31.99 -23.99 -0.43
CA TYR A 297 31.42 -22.82 -1.06
C TYR A 297 30.15 -23.17 -1.84
N ASN A 298 29.07 -22.45 -1.60
CA ASN A 298 27.77 -22.67 -2.27
C ASN A 298 27.76 -22.03 -3.66
N ARG A 299 27.96 -22.82 -4.70
CA ARG A 299 28.01 -22.36 -6.09
C ARG A 299 26.63 -22.09 -6.70
N LYS A 300 25.54 -22.41 -6.02
CA LYS A 300 24.19 -22.16 -6.50
C LYS A 300 23.93 -20.69 -6.79
N TYR A 301 24.61 -19.80 -6.08
CA TYR A 301 24.41 -18.36 -6.16
C TYR A 301 25.63 -17.61 -6.68
N ASP A 302 26.50 -18.30 -7.44
CA ASP A 302 27.73 -17.73 -8.04
C ASP A 302 27.49 -16.49 -8.92
N ASP A 303 26.28 -16.35 -9.46
CA ASP A 303 25.89 -15.20 -10.29
C ASP A 303 25.44 -13.98 -9.48
N TYR A 304 25.34 -14.07 -8.15
CA TYR A 304 24.88 -12.94 -7.32
C TYR A 304 26.05 -12.12 -6.75
N ILE A 305 25.88 -10.79 -6.79
CA ILE A 305 26.89 -9.84 -6.29
C ILE A 305 26.91 -9.83 -4.76
N CYS A 306 25.74 -9.86 -4.12
CA CYS A 306 25.61 -9.78 -2.67
C CYS A 306 25.43 -11.18 -2.05
N VAL A 307 26.52 -11.88 -1.82
CA VAL A 307 26.57 -13.19 -1.17
C VAL A 307 27.48 -13.14 0.06
N ASP A 308 27.34 -14.12 0.96
CA ASP A 308 28.23 -14.27 2.09
C ASP A 308 29.56 -14.95 1.69
N GLN A 309 30.48 -15.09 2.64
CA GLN A 309 31.79 -15.67 2.41
C GLN A 309 31.76 -17.12 1.90
N LEU A 310 30.65 -17.83 2.17
CA LEU A 310 30.42 -19.20 1.71
C LEU A 310 29.54 -19.27 0.46
N GLY A 311 29.25 -18.14 -0.21
CA GLY A 311 28.45 -18.07 -1.41
C GLY A 311 26.94 -18.18 -1.17
N GLY A 312 26.47 -18.03 0.06
CA GLY A 312 25.05 -18.05 0.40
C GLY A 312 24.38 -16.67 0.20
N LEU A 313 23.10 -16.66 -0.18
CA LEU A 313 22.33 -15.40 -0.25
C LEU A 313 22.22 -14.73 1.12
N ILE A 314 22.50 -13.45 1.19
CA ILE A 314 22.34 -12.65 2.42
C ILE A 314 20.83 -12.37 2.61
N ARG A 315 20.34 -12.72 3.81
CA ARG A 315 18.93 -12.49 4.17
C ARG A 315 18.59 -10.99 4.17
N PRO A 316 17.53 -10.55 3.49
CA PRO A 316 17.10 -9.15 3.50
C PRO A 316 16.97 -8.53 4.89
N ASN A 317 16.39 -9.27 5.85
CA ASN A 317 16.24 -8.77 7.22
C ASN A 317 17.58 -8.66 7.95
N ARG A 318 18.55 -9.56 7.67
CA ARG A 318 19.91 -9.47 8.22
C ARG A 318 20.63 -8.21 7.74
N VAL A 319 20.47 -7.84 6.46
CA VAL A 319 21.03 -6.58 5.92
C VAL A 319 20.50 -5.38 6.69
N THR A 320 19.17 -5.31 6.89
CA THR A 320 18.56 -4.20 7.64
C THR A 320 19.08 -4.13 9.09
N GLN A 321 19.17 -5.28 9.76
CA GLN A 321 19.64 -5.34 11.13
C GLN A 321 21.13 -4.98 11.22
N ARG A 322 21.98 -5.58 10.36
CA ARG A 322 23.42 -5.29 10.34
C ARG A 322 23.70 -3.83 10.04
N PHE A 323 22.96 -3.22 9.10
CA PHE A 323 23.07 -1.80 8.81
C PHE A 323 22.76 -0.94 10.05
N ALA A 324 21.67 -1.23 10.76
CA ALA A 324 21.35 -0.51 11.99
C ALA A 324 22.41 -0.70 13.10
N ASP A 325 23.01 -1.87 13.18
CA ASP A 325 24.10 -2.16 14.14
C ASP A 325 25.38 -1.37 13.78
N LEU A 326 25.75 -1.30 12.50
CA LEU A 326 26.90 -0.50 12.04
C LEU A 326 26.69 0.99 12.29
N ILE A 327 25.53 1.54 11.97
CA ILE A 327 25.16 2.93 12.26
C ILE A 327 25.36 3.24 13.74
N ARG A 328 24.91 2.34 14.62
CA ARG A 328 25.09 2.48 16.08
C ARG A 328 26.55 2.32 16.50
N GLN A 329 27.25 1.32 15.95
CA GLN A 329 28.65 1.02 16.26
C GLN A 329 29.58 2.20 15.96
N TYR A 330 29.35 2.91 14.86
CA TYR A 330 30.15 4.05 14.44
C TYR A 330 29.61 5.41 14.90
N GLY A 331 28.55 5.42 15.74
CA GLY A 331 27.97 6.66 16.25
C GLY A 331 27.36 7.57 15.17
N LEU A 332 26.95 7.00 14.04
CA LEU A 332 26.41 7.76 12.93
C LEU A 332 24.95 8.19 13.19
N ARG A 333 24.50 9.26 12.54
CA ARG A 333 23.12 9.70 12.59
C ARG A 333 22.20 8.57 12.12
N LYS A 334 21.16 8.28 12.89
CA LYS A 334 20.28 7.13 12.66
C LYS A 334 19.46 7.32 11.39
N ILE A 335 19.67 6.45 10.40
CA ILE A 335 18.82 6.27 9.23
C ILE A 335 18.49 4.78 9.04
N ARG A 336 17.48 4.48 8.26
CA ARG A 336 17.16 3.11 7.85
C ARG A 336 17.90 2.76 6.56
N PHE A 337 18.10 1.49 6.29
CA PHE A 337 18.67 1.05 5.00
C PHE A 337 17.91 1.62 3.78
N HIS A 338 16.58 1.72 3.86
CA HIS A 338 15.79 2.28 2.76
C HIS A 338 16.01 3.79 2.55
N ASP A 339 16.44 4.49 3.58
CA ASP A 339 16.71 5.92 3.51
C ASP A 339 17.98 6.24 2.68
N LEU A 340 18.85 5.25 2.41
CA LEU A 340 19.95 5.38 1.44
C LEU A 340 19.44 5.72 0.04
N ARG A 341 18.32 5.13 -0.37
CA ARG A 341 17.66 5.47 -1.64
C ARG A 341 17.07 6.88 -1.62
N HIS A 342 16.54 7.31 -0.48
CA HIS A 342 16.09 8.71 -0.31
C HIS A 342 17.27 9.68 -0.32
N THR A 343 18.38 9.32 0.32
CA THR A 343 19.66 10.06 0.28
C THR A 343 20.14 10.23 -1.17
N PHE A 344 20.22 9.14 -1.93
CA PHE A 344 20.61 9.19 -3.35
C PHE A 344 19.69 10.15 -4.16
N ALA A 345 18.36 10.03 -3.99
CA ALA A 345 17.41 10.91 -4.67
C ALA A 345 17.61 12.38 -4.28
N SER A 346 17.80 12.66 -2.99
CA SER A 346 18.00 14.01 -2.46
C SER A 346 19.30 14.64 -2.96
N ILE A 347 20.38 13.88 -3.02
CA ILE A 347 21.66 14.34 -3.57
C ILE A 347 21.49 14.76 -5.05
N LEU A 348 20.88 13.90 -5.88
CA LEU A 348 20.65 14.22 -7.29
C LEU A 348 19.77 15.46 -7.47
N ILE A 349 18.71 15.61 -6.67
CA ILE A 349 17.82 16.76 -6.71
C ILE A 349 18.56 18.05 -6.28
N ASN A 350 19.42 17.97 -5.27
CA ASN A 350 20.24 19.10 -4.82
C ASN A 350 21.30 19.53 -5.86
N GLN A 351 21.70 18.60 -6.72
CA GLN A 351 22.58 18.84 -7.86
C GLN A 351 21.81 19.20 -9.14
N ASP A 352 20.56 19.66 -9.01
CA ASP A 352 19.67 20.14 -10.08
C ASP A 352 19.37 19.13 -11.19
N VAL A 353 19.53 17.82 -10.90
CA VAL A 353 19.08 16.77 -11.82
C VAL A 353 17.55 16.79 -11.94
N PRO A 354 16.99 16.88 -13.16
CA PRO A 354 15.54 16.95 -13.36
C PRO A 354 14.79 15.82 -12.66
N LEU A 355 13.70 16.16 -11.97
CA LEU A 355 12.92 15.23 -11.14
C LEU A 355 12.45 13.98 -11.92
N LEU A 356 12.12 14.15 -13.21
CA LEU A 356 11.74 13.06 -14.10
C LEU A 356 12.89 12.06 -14.30
N ASN A 357 14.12 12.56 -14.47
CA ASN A 357 15.32 11.74 -14.63
C ASN A 357 15.60 10.96 -13.35
N VAL A 358 15.52 11.60 -12.17
CA VAL A 358 15.66 10.95 -10.86
C VAL A 358 14.60 9.86 -10.70
N SER A 359 13.34 10.14 -11.02
CA SER A 359 12.23 9.19 -10.94
C SER A 359 12.45 7.97 -11.85
N THR A 360 12.90 8.20 -13.08
CA THR A 360 13.21 7.16 -14.07
C THR A 360 14.37 6.30 -13.61
N PHE A 361 15.45 6.91 -13.13
CA PHE A 361 16.62 6.21 -12.60
C PHE A 361 16.23 5.30 -11.42
N LEU A 362 15.43 5.81 -10.50
CA LEU A 362 14.94 5.05 -9.37
C LEU A 362 13.93 3.95 -9.76
N GLY A 363 13.25 4.06 -10.90
CA GLY A 363 12.17 3.16 -11.30
C GLY A 363 10.94 3.34 -10.40
N HIS A 364 10.53 4.59 -10.17
CA HIS A 364 9.26 4.90 -9.54
C HIS A 364 8.14 4.78 -10.58
N SER A 365 7.09 4.02 -10.25
CA SER A 365 5.89 3.92 -11.09
C SER A 365 5.01 5.18 -11.03
N ASP A 366 5.19 6.01 -10.00
CA ASP A 366 4.45 7.23 -9.73
C ASP A 366 5.44 8.36 -9.38
N LEU A 367 5.41 9.42 -10.17
CA LEU A 367 6.25 10.62 -9.99
C LEU A 367 5.99 11.30 -8.63
N SER A 368 4.78 11.16 -8.08
CA SER A 368 4.43 11.72 -6.77
C SER A 368 5.35 11.21 -5.65
N THR A 369 5.87 9.98 -5.78
CA THR A 369 6.82 9.42 -4.81
C THR A 369 8.14 10.23 -4.79
N THR A 370 8.64 10.63 -5.94
CA THR A 370 9.85 11.47 -6.05
C THR A 370 9.54 12.92 -5.68
N ALA A 371 8.38 13.44 -6.09
CA ALA A 371 7.93 14.78 -5.75
C ALA A 371 7.79 15.01 -4.24
N ASN A 372 7.36 14.00 -3.49
CA ASN A 372 7.30 14.08 -2.03
C ASN A 372 8.69 14.23 -1.36
N ILE A 373 9.76 13.69 -1.96
CA ILE A 373 11.14 13.91 -1.51
C ILE A 373 11.53 15.36 -1.76
N TYR A 374 11.19 15.89 -2.95
CA TYR A 374 11.46 17.28 -3.34
C TYR A 374 10.74 18.30 -2.44
N ALA A 375 9.49 18.05 -2.07
CA ALA A 375 8.69 18.99 -1.26
C ALA A 375 9.32 19.33 0.11
N HIS A 376 10.23 18.50 0.62
CA HIS A 376 10.97 18.76 1.84
C HIS A 376 12.24 19.61 1.65
N LEU A 377 12.79 19.67 0.43
CA LEU A 377 14.02 20.39 0.09
C LEU A 377 13.74 21.85 -0.36
N ASP A 378 12.47 22.22 -0.55
CA ASP A 378 12.01 23.33 -1.41
C ASP A 378 12.00 24.73 -0.77
N LYS A 379 12.50 24.95 0.46
CA LYS A 379 12.45 26.31 1.05
C LYS A 379 13.49 27.27 0.44
N SER A 380 14.68 26.79 0.09
CA SER A 380 15.71 27.62 -0.52
C SER A 380 15.43 27.94 -2.01
N LYS A 381 14.88 26.95 -2.74
CA LYS A 381 14.60 27.08 -4.17
C LYS A 381 13.45 28.03 -4.53
N LYS A 382 12.58 28.37 -3.57
CA LYS A 382 11.55 29.40 -3.79
C LYS A 382 12.16 30.80 -3.93
N GLN A 383 13.20 31.10 -3.18
CA GLN A 383 13.91 32.38 -3.30
C GLN A 383 14.66 32.45 -4.62
N GLU A 384 15.39 31.39 -5.00
CA GLU A 384 16.07 31.31 -6.29
C GLU A 384 15.12 31.50 -7.49
N SER A 385 13.92 30.88 -7.43
CA SER A 385 12.88 31.04 -8.44
C SER A 385 12.37 32.48 -8.52
N ALA A 386 12.21 33.17 -7.40
CA ALA A 386 11.83 34.57 -7.34
C ALA A 386 12.94 35.48 -7.92
N ASP A 387 14.21 35.16 -7.64
CA ASP A 387 15.36 35.90 -8.15
C ASP A 387 15.50 35.75 -9.66
N VAL A 388 15.27 34.54 -10.21
CA VAL A 388 15.24 34.30 -11.68
C VAL A 388 14.13 35.14 -12.34
N ILE A 389 12.89 35.11 -11.77
CA ILE A 389 11.78 35.91 -12.29
C ILE A 389 12.14 37.42 -12.25
N SER A 390 12.71 37.86 -11.13
CA SER A 390 13.14 39.27 -10.98
C SER A 390 14.19 39.67 -12.02
N SER A 391 15.14 38.78 -12.32
CA SER A 391 16.16 39.02 -13.35
C SER A 391 15.56 39.13 -14.75
N ILE A 392 14.55 38.31 -15.08
CA ILE A 392 13.85 38.36 -16.37
C ILE A 392 13.10 39.71 -16.53
N PHE A 393 12.38 40.14 -15.50
CA PHE A 393 11.65 41.38 -15.56
C PHE A 393 12.56 42.63 -15.54
N ASN A 394 13.73 42.55 -14.94
CA ASN A 394 14.72 43.65 -14.99
C ASN A 394 15.36 43.79 -16.37
N LYS A 395 15.65 42.68 -17.07
CA LYS A 395 16.12 42.70 -18.47
C LYS A 395 15.09 43.26 -19.46
N ALA A 396 13.81 43.22 -19.13
CA ALA A 396 12.75 43.78 -19.96
C ALA A 396 12.57 45.33 -19.76
N LYS A 397 13.31 45.92 -18.81
CA LYS A 397 13.30 47.37 -18.54
C LYS A 397 14.51 48.11 -19.11
N GLU A 398 15.51 47.38 -19.62
CA GLU A 398 16.61 47.86 -20.42
C GLU A 398 16.29 47.81 -21.92
#